data_37e46b8535a59cf1bb6865e246ddcb60
#
_entry.id   37e46b8535a59cf1bb6865e246ddcb60
#
_cell.length_a   1.000
_cell.length_b   1.000
_cell.length_c   1.000
_cell.angle_alpha   90.00
_cell.angle_beta   90.00
_cell.angle_gamma   90.00
#
_symmetry.space_group_name_H-M   'P 1'
#
loop_
_entity.id
_entity.type
_entity.pdbx_description
1 polymer ?
#
loop_
_entity_poly.entity_id
_entity_poly.type
_entity_poly.pdbx_seq_one_letter_code
_entity_poly.pdbx_strand_id
1 'polypeptide(L)'
;KLFQAEERTAKKGQYYLLEKAKIKYPKLFKDPKRINKPCIVKVQEKNRPLERAFFTVSSYKDYKEKSESKIKQGLIAKKDLEKASIEELAIGTYMNFNFFHTPISNQVDFIGIERRLQTNIHDYNALPAKEQLEMDIDLQNIEVGHTPASIRESLLEKVLKMGDKFVNAVKKEYAPGIIGPFSLQSVITKDLELIVYDVS
;
A
#
# COMPACT_ATOMS: atom_id res chain seq x y z
N LYS A 1 -8.59 -9.39 12.75
CA LYS A 1 -7.48 -8.68 12.11
C LYS A 1 -8.01 -7.37 11.53
N LEU A 2 -7.64 -6.26 12.12
CA LEU A 2 -8.21 -4.93 11.82
C LEU A 2 -7.89 -4.39 10.42
N PHE A 3 -6.85 -4.92 9.77
CA PHE A 3 -6.31 -4.39 8.52
C PHE A 3 -6.22 -5.45 7.41
N GLN A 4 -7.19 -6.34 7.33
CA GLN A 4 -7.26 -7.27 6.20
C GLN A 4 -7.68 -6.53 4.92
N ALA A 5 -7.31 -7.07 3.77
CA ALA A 5 -7.55 -6.43 2.47
C ALA A 5 -9.03 -6.08 2.22
N GLU A 6 -9.95 -6.92 2.68
CA GLU A 6 -11.39 -6.67 2.59
C GLU A 6 -11.89 -5.51 3.45
N GLU A 7 -11.11 -5.07 4.43
CA GLU A 7 -11.47 -3.99 5.34
C GLU A 7 -10.87 -2.65 4.91
N ARG A 8 -9.95 -2.64 3.95
CA ARG A 8 -9.31 -1.41 3.45
C ARG A 8 -10.31 -0.40 2.91
N THR A 9 -11.34 -0.88 2.25
CA THR A 9 -12.42 -0.05 1.68
C THR A 9 -13.71 -0.08 2.52
N ALA A 10 -13.71 -0.79 3.65
CA ALA A 10 -14.83 -0.82 4.57
C ALA A 10 -15.13 0.57 5.13
N LYS A 11 -16.35 0.80 5.58
CA LYS A 11 -16.82 2.11 6.10
C LYS A 11 -15.90 2.70 7.18
N LYS A 12 -15.27 1.84 8.01
CA LYS A 12 -14.29 2.22 9.04
C LYS A 12 -12.96 1.45 8.87
N GLY A 13 -12.54 1.19 7.63
CA GLY A 13 -11.30 0.51 7.31
C GLY A 13 -10.07 1.42 7.41
N GLN A 14 -8.94 0.96 6.85
CA GLN A 14 -7.65 1.65 6.99
C GLN A 14 -7.69 3.10 6.51
N TYR A 15 -8.30 3.39 5.35
CA TYR A 15 -8.35 4.77 4.82
C TYR A 15 -9.18 5.71 5.69
N TYR A 16 -10.29 5.22 6.25
CA TYR A 16 -11.07 5.97 7.23
C TYR A 16 -10.22 6.33 8.46
N LEU A 17 -9.45 5.37 8.98
CA LEU A 17 -8.60 5.55 10.14
C LEU A 17 -7.44 6.50 9.84
N LEU A 18 -6.82 6.40 8.67
CA LEU A 18 -5.77 7.33 8.21
C LEU A 18 -6.31 8.76 8.09
N GLU A 19 -7.53 8.93 7.57
CA GLU A 19 -8.20 10.23 7.49
C GLU A 19 -8.46 10.80 8.89
N LYS A 20 -8.99 10.00 9.81
CA LYS A 20 -9.19 10.40 11.22
C LYS A 20 -7.89 10.77 11.92
N ALA A 21 -6.80 10.10 11.59
CA ALA A 21 -5.46 10.40 12.09
C ALA A 21 -4.82 11.64 11.40
N LYS A 22 -5.45 12.19 10.35
CA LYS A 22 -4.88 13.24 9.49
C LYS A 22 -3.55 12.82 8.87
N ILE A 23 -3.46 11.56 8.44
CA ILE A 23 -2.33 10.99 7.74
C ILE A 23 -2.68 10.93 6.25
N LYS A 24 -1.75 11.39 5.40
CA LYS A 24 -1.93 11.34 3.95
C LYS A 24 -1.95 9.90 3.45
N TYR A 25 -2.86 9.60 2.54
CA TYR A 25 -2.99 8.32 1.85
C TYR A 25 -3.29 8.55 0.36
N PRO A 26 -3.12 7.55 -0.52
CA PRO A 26 -3.38 7.68 -1.95
C PRO A 26 -4.83 8.07 -2.23
N LYS A 27 -5.05 8.93 -3.23
CA LYS A 27 -6.40 9.26 -3.66
C LYS A 27 -7.12 8.01 -4.16
N LEU A 28 -8.36 7.79 -3.70
CA LEU A 28 -9.21 6.69 -4.11
C LEU A 28 -10.13 7.10 -5.25
N PHE A 29 -10.26 6.24 -6.25
CA PHE A 29 -11.17 6.40 -7.39
C PHE A 29 -12.31 5.40 -7.24
N LYS A 30 -13.53 5.90 -7.00
CA LYS A 30 -14.73 5.06 -6.90
C LYS A 30 -15.24 4.59 -8.28
N ASP A 31 -14.97 5.35 -9.32
CA ASP A 31 -15.39 5.08 -10.68
C ASP A 31 -14.16 4.98 -11.59
N PRO A 32 -13.92 3.84 -12.23
CA PRO A 32 -12.79 3.67 -13.16
C PRO A 32 -12.77 4.70 -14.29
N LYS A 33 -13.94 5.23 -14.70
CA LYS A 33 -14.04 6.26 -15.75
C LYS A 33 -13.38 7.58 -15.37
N ARG A 34 -13.13 7.80 -14.08
CA ARG A 34 -12.48 9.00 -13.55
C ARG A 34 -10.96 8.89 -13.45
N ILE A 35 -10.38 7.79 -13.88
CA ILE A 35 -8.92 7.60 -13.90
C ILE A 35 -8.33 8.62 -14.88
N ASN A 36 -7.50 9.51 -14.36
CA ASN A 36 -6.82 10.58 -15.11
C ASN A 36 -5.34 10.72 -14.75
N LYS A 37 -4.80 9.76 -14.05
CA LYS A 37 -3.40 9.66 -13.62
C LYS A 37 -3.04 8.19 -13.37
N PRO A 38 -1.74 7.86 -13.22
CA PRO A 38 -1.35 6.50 -12.85
C PRO A 38 -2.02 6.03 -11.57
N CYS A 39 -2.66 4.87 -11.64
CA CYS A 39 -3.36 4.21 -10.54
C CYS A 39 -2.94 2.76 -10.43
N ILE A 40 -3.14 2.21 -9.24
CA ILE A 40 -3.04 0.78 -8.99
C ILE A 40 -4.43 0.23 -8.66
N VAL A 41 -4.81 -0.87 -9.31
CA VAL A 41 -6.03 -1.62 -9.02
C VAL A 41 -5.65 -2.78 -8.12
N LYS A 42 -6.22 -2.81 -6.90
CA LYS A 42 -5.96 -3.85 -5.90
C LYS A 42 -7.20 -4.72 -5.71
N VAL A 43 -7.11 -5.96 -6.12
CA VAL A 43 -8.14 -6.97 -5.85
C VAL A 43 -7.97 -7.51 -4.44
N GLN A 44 -9.07 -7.81 -3.73
CA GLN A 44 -9.03 -8.32 -2.37
C GLN A 44 -8.26 -9.65 -2.29
N GLU A 45 -7.43 -9.82 -1.26
CA GLU A 45 -6.52 -10.95 -1.11
C GLU A 45 -7.21 -12.32 -1.15
N LYS A 46 -8.32 -12.47 -0.43
CA LYS A 46 -9.06 -13.73 -0.37
C LYS A 46 -9.67 -14.18 -1.70
N ASN A 47 -9.76 -13.27 -2.66
CA ASN A 47 -10.35 -13.53 -3.97
C ASN A 47 -9.28 -13.77 -5.04
N ARG A 48 -8.00 -13.73 -4.67
CA ARG A 48 -6.87 -13.90 -5.60
C ARG A 48 -6.39 -15.35 -5.62
N PRO A 49 -6.25 -15.98 -6.79
CA PRO A 49 -5.58 -17.27 -6.89
C PRO A 49 -4.05 -17.14 -6.67
N LEU A 50 -3.49 -15.97 -6.95
CA LEU A 50 -2.09 -15.65 -6.74
C LEU A 50 -1.95 -14.48 -5.77
N GLU A 51 -0.84 -14.42 -5.06
CA GLU A 51 -0.58 -13.45 -3.99
C GLU A 51 -0.75 -11.98 -4.46
N ARG A 52 -0.57 -11.70 -5.75
CA ARG A 52 -0.57 -10.32 -6.26
C ARG A 52 -1.36 -10.12 -7.54
N ALA A 53 -2.66 -10.28 -7.45
CA ALA A 53 -3.57 -9.94 -8.53
C ALA A 53 -3.87 -8.43 -8.56
N PHE A 54 -2.84 -7.58 -8.58
CA PHE A 54 -2.99 -6.15 -8.80
C PHE A 54 -2.26 -5.71 -10.07
N PHE A 55 -2.71 -4.61 -10.67
CA PHE A 55 -2.15 -4.07 -11.90
C PHE A 55 -2.24 -2.56 -11.94
N THR A 56 -1.36 -1.93 -12.69
CA THR A 56 -1.32 -0.48 -12.87
C THR A 56 -2.09 -0.06 -14.11
N VAL A 57 -2.74 1.11 -14.02
CA VAL A 57 -3.52 1.70 -15.12
C VAL A 57 -3.33 3.21 -15.15
N SER A 58 -3.43 3.81 -16.34
CA SER A 58 -3.29 5.25 -16.53
C SER A 58 -4.55 5.93 -17.05
N SER A 59 -5.52 5.15 -17.54
CA SER A 59 -6.78 5.62 -18.12
C SER A 59 -7.88 4.57 -17.99
N TYR A 60 -9.12 4.97 -18.28
CA TYR A 60 -10.23 4.02 -18.34
C TYR A 60 -10.06 2.97 -19.44
N LYS A 61 -9.50 3.36 -20.59
CA LYS A 61 -9.21 2.42 -21.68
C LYS A 61 -8.22 1.35 -21.21
N ASP A 62 -7.11 1.76 -20.64
CA ASP A 62 -6.07 0.89 -20.08
C ASP A 62 -6.64 -0.03 -18.99
N TYR A 63 -7.50 0.51 -18.10
CA TYR A 63 -8.23 -0.28 -17.10
C TYR A 63 -9.04 -1.42 -17.72
N LYS A 64 -9.80 -1.15 -18.78
CA LYS A 64 -10.60 -2.18 -19.45
C LYS A 64 -9.72 -3.25 -20.08
N GLU A 65 -8.73 -2.85 -20.85
CA GLU A 65 -7.84 -3.77 -21.56
C GLU A 65 -7.10 -4.70 -20.61
N LYS A 66 -6.51 -4.14 -19.54
CA LYS A 66 -5.78 -4.94 -18.55
C LYS A 66 -6.69 -5.79 -17.68
N SER A 67 -7.88 -5.30 -17.31
CA SER A 67 -8.87 -6.10 -16.59
C SER A 67 -9.30 -7.31 -17.39
N GLU A 68 -9.63 -7.13 -18.67
CA GLU A 68 -10.03 -8.22 -19.57
C GLU A 68 -8.90 -9.23 -19.77
N SER A 69 -7.67 -8.75 -19.93
CA SER A 69 -6.48 -9.61 -20.03
C SER A 69 -6.27 -10.45 -18.77
N LYS A 70 -6.33 -9.84 -17.58
CA LYS A 70 -6.16 -10.55 -16.30
C LYS A 70 -7.28 -11.56 -16.04
N ILE A 71 -8.51 -11.26 -16.44
CA ILE A 71 -9.63 -12.21 -16.37
C ILE A 71 -9.39 -13.39 -17.33
N LYS A 72 -8.99 -13.12 -18.58
CA LYS A 72 -8.69 -14.14 -19.58
C LYS A 72 -7.55 -15.07 -19.15
N GLN A 73 -6.56 -14.54 -18.45
CA GLN A 73 -5.45 -15.30 -17.86
C GLN A 73 -5.85 -16.10 -16.60
N GLY A 74 -7.08 -15.93 -16.09
CA GLY A 74 -7.54 -16.60 -14.87
C GLY A 74 -6.94 -16.03 -13.57
N LEU A 75 -6.27 -14.88 -13.64
CA LEU A 75 -5.63 -14.25 -12.46
C LEU A 75 -6.63 -13.57 -11.54
N ILE A 76 -7.73 -13.07 -12.08
CA ILE A 76 -8.84 -12.44 -11.34
C ILE A 76 -10.17 -12.86 -11.96
N ALA A 77 -11.25 -12.86 -11.17
CA ALA A 77 -12.59 -13.03 -11.69
C ALA A 77 -13.28 -11.67 -11.89
N LYS A 78 -14.24 -11.57 -12.81
CA LYS A 78 -14.97 -10.32 -13.07
C LYS A 78 -15.62 -9.73 -11.79
N LYS A 79 -16.19 -10.59 -10.94
CA LYS A 79 -16.79 -10.20 -9.65
C LYS A 79 -15.78 -9.58 -8.67
N ASP A 80 -14.50 -9.86 -8.82
CA ASP A 80 -13.47 -9.36 -7.92
C ASP A 80 -13.17 -7.88 -8.18
N LEU A 81 -13.38 -7.42 -9.43
CA LEU A 81 -13.23 -6.02 -9.80
C LEU A 81 -14.28 -5.10 -9.16
N GLU A 82 -15.45 -5.62 -8.85
CA GLU A 82 -16.52 -4.85 -8.19
C GLU A 82 -16.12 -4.42 -6.76
N LYS A 83 -15.24 -5.21 -6.14
CA LYS A 83 -14.72 -4.97 -4.79
C LYS A 83 -13.27 -4.49 -4.78
N ALA A 84 -12.68 -4.32 -5.94
CA ALA A 84 -11.31 -3.83 -6.04
C ALA A 84 -11.22 -2.35 -5.64
N SER A 85 -10.15 -1.96 -4.95
CA SER A 85 -9.82 -0.56 -4.77
C SER A 85 -9.00 -0.05 -5.96
N ILE A 86 -9.30 1.16 -6.40
CA ILE A 86 -8.50 1.88 -7.40
C ILE A 86 -7.87 3.06 -6.69
N GLU A 87 -6.55 3.03 -6.59
CA GLU A 87 -5.78 3.98 -5.81
C GLU A 87 -4.78 4.71 -6.71
N GLU A 88 -4.56 5.99 -6.46
CA GLU A 88 -3.46 6.71 -7.09
C GLU A 88 -2.14 5.98 -6.82
N LEU A 89 -1.35 5.76 -7.87
CA LEU A 89 -0.01 5.20 -7.72
C LEU A 89 0.92 6.28 -7.16
N ALA A 90 1.19 6.20 -5.87
CA ALA A 90 2.15 7.10 -5.24
C ALA A 90 3.57 6.75 -5.71
N ILE A 91 4.28 7.74 -6.24
CA ILE A 91 5.64 7.58 -6.78
C ILE A 91 6.64 8.15 -5.78
N GLY A 92 7.65 7.35 -5.44
CA GLY A 92 8.70 7.74 -4.49
C GLY A 92 9.43 6.53 -3.92
N THR A 93 10.05 6.73 -2.77
CA THR A 93 10.78 5.66 -2.06
C THR A 93 9.85 4.93 -1.10
N TYR A 94 9.69 3.63 -1.31
CA TYR A 94 8.87 2.78 -0.46
C TYR A 94 9.60 2.40 0.81
N MET A 95 8.98 2.64 1.96
CA MET A 95 9.49 2.33 3.30
C MET A 95 8.36 1.80 4.19
N ASN A 96 8.66 0.83 5.01
CA ASN A 96 7.78 0.34 6.06
C ASN A 96 8.25 0.89 7.41
N PHE A 97 7.38 1.58 8.12
CA PHE A 97 7.62 2.10 9.45
C PHE A 97 6.95 1.20 10.46
N ASN A 98 7.75 0.50 11.25
CA ASN A 98 7.30 -0.53 12.16
C ASN A 98 7.19 0.01 13.58
N PHE A 99 6.08 -0.29 14.23
CA PHE A 99 5.73 0.16 15.57
C PHE A 99 5.20 -1.00 16.41
N PHE A 100 5.20 -0.80 17.70
CA PHE A 100 4.51 -1.65 18.66
C PHE A 100 3.66 -0.78 19.59
N HIS A 101 2.46 -1.25 19.89
CA HIS A 101 1.60 -0.61 20.87
C HIS A 101 0.98 -1.62 21.80
N THR A 102 0.95 -1.27 23.09
CA THR A 102 0.21 -2.03 24.10
C THR A 102 -0.70 -1.10 24.91
N PRO A 103 -1.97 -1.47 25.10
CA PRO A 103 -2.89 -0.70 25.94
C PRO A 103 -2.47 -0.61 27.41
N ILE A 104 -1.56 -1.50 27.87
CA ILE A 104 -1.09 -1.54 29.25
C ILE A 104 -0.26 -0.29 29.58
N SER A 105 0.78 0.01 28.79
CA SER A 105 1.61 1.21 28.95
C SER A 105 1.04 2.41 28.21
N ASN A 106 0.18 2.18 27.23
CA ASN A 106 -0.35 3.18 26.31
C ASN A 106 0.75 3.94 25.53
N GLN A 107 1.92 3.32 25.38
CA GLN A 107 3.04 3.85 24.60
C GLN A 107 3.05 3.28 23.20
N VAL A 108 3.55 4.07 22.27
CA VAL A 108 3.85 3.64 20.91
C VAL A 108 5.36 3.59 20.77
N ASP A 109 5.86 2.37 20.69
CA ASP A 109 7.29 2.10 20.50
C ASP A 109 7.60 2.04 19.02
N PHE A 110 8.64 2.75 18.57
CA PHE A 110 9.14 2.64 17.22
C PHE A 110 10.17 1.52 17.13
N ILE A 111 9.87 0.50 16.32
CA ILE A 111 10.72 -0.69 16.18
C ILE A 111 11.82 -0.47 15.15
N GLY A 112 11.51 0.25 14.06
CA GLY A 112 12.48 0.51 13.01
C GLY A 112 11.86 0.73 11.63
N ILE A 113 12.76 0.82 10.66
CA ILE A 113 12.43 1.07 9.26
C ILE A 113 13.00 -0.07 8.42
N GLU A 114 12.24 -0.47 7.42
CA GLU A 114 12.69 -1.47 6.48
C GLU A 114 12.21 -1.18 5.07
N ARG A 115 12.86 -1.82 4.10
CA ARG A 115 12.40 -1.93 2.72
C ARG A 115 12.10 -3.37 2.40
N ARG A 116 11.04 -3.58 1.64
CA ARG A 116 10.67 -4.89 1.13
C ARG A 116 11.58 -5.31 -0.01
N LEU A 117 12.09 -6.52 0.04
CA LEU A 117 12.79 -7.17 -1.06
C LEU A 117 11.78 -7.99 -1.87
N GLN A 118 11.75 -7.77 -3.17
CA GLN A 118 10.79 -8.40 -4.08
C GLN A 118 11.51 -9.02 -5.26
N THR A 119 11.03 -10.18 -5.72
CA THR A 119 11.57 -10.85 -6.91
C THR A 119 11.44 -9.97 -8.15
N ASN A 120 12.36 -10.11 -9.08
CA ASN A 120 12.42 -9.52 -10.43
C ASN A 120 12.53 -7.98 -10.47
N ILE A 121 11.84 -7.24 -9.60
CA ILE A 121 11.71 -5.80 -9.76
C ILE A 121 13.05 -5.06 -9.52
N HIS A 122 13.87 -5.56 -8.62
CA HIS A 122 15.16 -4.91 -8.35
C HIS A 122 16.12 -5.09 -9.51
N ASP A 123 16.21 -6.31 -10.06
CA ASP A 123 17.09 -6.62 -11.18
C ASP A 123 16.60 -5.92 -12.44
N TYR A 124 15.29 -5.94 -12.70
CA TYR A 124 14.68 -5.23 -13.82
C TYR A 124 14.94 -3.72 -13.74
N ASN A 125 14.77 -3.11 -12.57
CA ASN A 125 15.01 -1.67 -12.38
C ASN A 125 16.50 -1.28 -12.45
N ALA A 126 17.41 -2.23 -12.33
CA ALA A 126 18.84 -2.00 -12.50
C ALA A 126 19.27 -1.95 -13.98
N LEU A 127 18.41 -2.42 -14.90
CA LEU A 127 18.68 -2.38 -16.33
C LEU A 127 18.56 -0.96 -16.90
N PRO A 128 19.31 -0.63 -17.98
CA PRO A 128 19.08 0.58 -18.74
C PRO A 128 17.64 0.68 -19.26
N ALA A 129 17.08 1.88 -19.31
CA ALA A 129 15.69 2.10 -19.72
C ALA A 129 15.34 1.49 -21.09
N LYS A 130 16.28 1.49 -22.04
CA LYS A 130 16.08 0.86 -23.35
C LYS A 130 15.84 -0.64 -23.21
N GLU A 131 16.64 -1.32 -22.42
CA GLU A 131 16.53 -2.77 -22.20
C GLU A 131 15.23 -3.11 -21.44
N GLN A 132 14.84 -2.29 -20.46
CA GLN A 132 13.55 -2.45 -19.78
C GLN A 132 12.35 -2.39 -20.73
N LEU A 133 12.41 -1.52 -21.75
CA LEU A 133 11.34 -1.38 -22.74
C LEU A 133 11.30 -2.52 -23.77
N GLU A 134 12.44 -3.17 -24.02
CA GLU A 134 12.58 -4.27 -24.97
C GLU A 134 12.21 -5.63 -24.34
N MET A 135 12.17 -5.72 -23.02
CA MET A 135 11.91 -6.98 -22.31
C MET A 135 10.40 -7.13 -22.02
N ASP A 136 9.80 -8.19 -22.54
CA ASP A 136 8.45 -8.65 -22.17
C ASP A 136 8.55 -9.57 -20.94
N ILE A 137 8.75 -8.99 -19.77
CA ILE A 137 8.86 -9.74 -18.51
C ILE A 137 7.58 -9.54 -17.68
N ASP A 138 6.97 -10.63 -17.28
CA ASP A 138 5.93 -10.60 -16.25
C ASP A 138 6.59 -10.36 -14.87
N LEU A 139 6.52 -9.11 -14.41
CA LEU A 139 7.09 -8.70 -13.13
C LEU A 139 6.23 -9.25 -11.98
N GLN A 140 6.66 -10.37 -11.43
CA GLN A 140 6.07 -10.95 -10.22
C GLN A 140 6.76 -10.39 -8.99
N ASN A 141 6.10 -9.46 -8.30
CA ASN A 141 6.57 -8.88 -7.05
C ASN A 141 6.29 -9.79 -5.85
N ILE A 142 6.91 -10.96 -5.81
CA ILE A 142 6.81 -11.84 -4.65
C ILE A 142 7.77 -11.30 -3.57
N GLU A 143 7.26 -11.09 -2.38
CA GLU A 143 8.07 -10.71 -1.24
C GLU A 143 8.95 -11.88 -0.79
N VAL A 144 10.26 -11.66 -0.77
CA VAL A 144 11.24 -12.66 -0.36
C VAL A 144 11.94 -12.30 0.95
N GLY A 145 11.75 -11.09 1.45
CA GLY A 145 12.35 -10.63 2.68
C GLY A 145 12.32 -9.12 2.84
N HIS A 146 13.03 -8.66 3.86
CA HIS A 146 13.13 -7.27 4.23
C HIS A 146 14.60 -6.88 4.46
N THR A 147 14.95 -5.65 4.16
CA THR A 147 16.25 -5.07 4.50
C THR A 147 16.06 -3.88 5.44
N PRO A 148 16.84 -3.77 6.53
CA PRO A 148 16.82 -2.60 7.39
C PRO A 148 17.17 -1.34 6.59
N ALA A 149 16.53 -0.24 6.95
CA ALA A 149 16.74 1.04 6.30
C ALA A 149 16.80 2.17 7.34
N SER A 150 17.36 3.30 6.93
CA SER A 150 17.31 4.55 7.68
C SER A 150 16.76 5.65 6.81
N ILE A 151 16.27 6.72 7.46
CA ILE A 151 15.80 7.93 6.80
C ILE A 151 16.48 9.16 7.42
N ARG A 152 16.32 10.29 6.76
CA ARG A 152 16.79 11.57 7.29
C ARG A 152 16.14 11.85 8.66
N GLU A 153 16.91 12.38 9.58
CA GLU A 153 16.44 12.72 10.93
C GLU A 153 15.19 13.61 10.91
N SER A 154 15.15 14.60 10.03
CA SER A 154 14.00 15.50 9.85
C SER A 154 12.70 14.81 9.42
N LEU A 155 12.77 13.60 8.86
CA LEU A 155 11.61 12.77 8.53
C LEU A 155 11.25 11.83 9.68
N LEU A 156 12.22 11.40 10.47
CA LEU A 156 11.99 10.47 11.58
C LEU A 156 10.99 11.04 12.58
N GLU A 157 11.13 12.32 12.94
CA GLU A 157 10.17 12.99 13.83
C GLU A 157 8.74 12.95 13.29
N LYS A 158 8.58 13.14 11.98
CA LYS A 158 7.25 13.04 11.32
C LYS A 158 6.69 11.63 11.39
N VAL A 159 7.55 10.61 11.22
CA VAL A 159 7.18 9.19 11.32
C VAL A 159 6.73 8.85 12.73
N LEU A 160 7.47 9.26 13.77
CA LEU A 160 7.08 9.00 15.15
C LEU A 160 5.71 9.61 15.46
N LYS A 161 5.52 10.90 15.13
CA LYS A 161 4.21 11.58 15.27
C LYS A 161 3.09 10.89 14.47
N MET A 162 3.42 10.25 13.35
CA MET A 162 2.45 9.52 12.53
C MET A 162 1.97 8.25 13.24
N GLY A 163 2.87 7.49 13.87
CA GLY A 163 2.54 6.34 14.70
C GLY A 163 1.58 6.69 15.83
N ASP A 164 1.91 7.73 16.60
CA ASP A 164 1.05 8.22 17.69
C ASP A 164 -0.34 8.65 17.22
N LYS A 165 -0.41 9.42 16.13
CA LYS A 165 -1.69 9.87 15.56
C LYS A 165 -2.55 8.70 15.11
N PHE A 166 -1.92 7.69 14.51
CA PHE A 166 -2.64 6.51 14.01
C PHE A 166 -3.21 5.70 15.17
N VAL A 167 -2.41 5.36 16.18
CA VAL A 167 -2.86 4.63 17.37
C VAL A 167 -4.00 5.37 18.08
N ASN A 168 -3.88 6.69 18.26
CA ASN A 168 -4.92 7.51 18.90
C ASN A 168 -6.22 7.51 18.10
N ALA A 169 -6.17 7.54 16.77
CA ALA A 169 -7.34 7.46 15.92
C ALA A 169 -8.01 6.07 16.00
N VAL A 170 -7.21 5.00 15.95
CA VAL A 170 -7.72 3.64 16.08
C VAL A 170 -8.37 3.41 17.44
N LYS A 171 -7.74 3.89 18.53
CA LYS A 171 -8.30 3.74 19.89
C LYS A 171 -9.67 4.40 20.05
N LYS A 172 -9.88 5.56 19.41
CA LYS A 172 -11.19 6.26 19.44
C LYS A 172 -12.29 5.50 18.71
N GLU A 173 -11.96 4.80 17.65
CA GLU A 173 -12.92 4.08 16.81
C GLU A 173 -13.13 2.62 17.24
N TYR A 174 -12.08 2.01 17.80
CA TYR A 174 -12.02 0.59 18.15
C TYR A 174 -11.26 0.42 19.48
N ALA A 175 -11.94 0.60 20.61
CA ALA A 175 -11.32 0.34 21.92
C ALA A 175 -10.97 -1.16 22.09
N PRO A 176 -9.84 -1.50 22.68
CA PRO A 176 -8.82 -0.66 23.30
C PRO A 176 -7.77 -0.09 22.32
N GLY A 177 -7.94 -0.22 21.02
CA GLY A 177 -7.00 0.19 19.98
C GLY A 177 -6.15 -0.96 19.47
N ILE A 178 -4.98 -0.63 18.93
CA ILE A 178 -4.01 -1.60 18.44
C ILE A 178 -3.38 -2.33 19.62
N ILE A 179 -3.20 -3.65 19.47
CA ILE A 179 -2.49 -4.50 20.43
C ILE A 179 -1.41 -5.25 19.66
N GLY A 180 -0.15 -4.96 19.96
CA GLY A 180 0.99 -5.61 19.33
C GLY A 180 1.65 -4.78 18.22
N PRO A 181 2.42 -5.44 17.35
CA PRO A 181 3.12 -4.78 16.26
C PRO A 181 2.16 -4.33 15.15
N PHE A 182 2.50 -3.22 14.50
CA PHE A 182 1.85 -2.75 13.29
C PHE A 182 2.85 -2.00 12.41
N SER A 183 2.57 -1.94 11.12
CA SER A 183 3.39 -1.24 10.15
C SER A 183 2.57 -0.22 9.36
N LEU A 184 3.11 0.99 9.19
CA LEU A 184 2.62 2.00 8.27
C LEU A 184 3.47 1.94 7.00
N GLN A 185 2.97 1.23 5.98
CA GLN A 185 3.66 1.08 4.70
C GLN A 185 3.47 2.36 3.89
N SER A 186 4.57 3.03 3.61
CA SER A 186 4.55 4.41 3.12
C SER A 186 5.42 4.62 1.89
N VAL A 187 5.08 5.65 1.14
CA VAL A 187 5.92 6.21 0.08
C VAL A 187 6.42 7.57 0.53
N ILE A 188 7.72 7.79 0.45
CA ILE A 188 8.33 9.12 0.60
C ILE A 188 8.42 9.74 -0.80
N THR A 189 7.65 10.78 -1.06
CA THR A 189 7.62 11.46 -2.37
C THR A 189 8.85 12.35 -2.59
N LYS A 190 9.01 12.86 -3.81
CA LYS A 190 10.06 13.84 -4.16
C LYS A 190 10.00 15.13 -3.31
N ASP A 191 8.83 15.47 -2.79
CA ASP A 191 8.59 16.64 -1.94
C ASP A 191 8.71 16.30 -0.44
N LEU A 192 9.29 15.12 -0.12
CA LEU A 192 9.47 14.58 1.23
C LEU A 192 8.15 14.46 2.03
N GLU A 193 7.07 14.21 1.32
CA GLU A 193 5.79 13.87 1.93
C GLU A 193 5.69 12.36 2.19
N LEU A 194 5.07 12.01 3.30
CA LEU A 194 4.79 10.62 3.68
C LEU A 194 3.35 10.29 3.28
N ILE A 195 3.18 9.29 2.40
CA ILE A 195 1.87 8.80 1.95
C ILE A 195 1.75 7.34 2.37
N VAL A 196 0.84 7.05 3.29
CA VAL A 196 0.59 5.67 3.77
C VAL A 196 -0.37 4.99 2.81
N TYR A 197 0.07 3.93 2.14
CA TYR A 197 -0.72 3.19 1.16
C TYR A 197 -1.23 1.85 1.68
N ASP A 198 -0.71 1.38 2.82
CA ASP A 198 -1.14 0.15 3.47
C ASP A 198 -0.83 0.18 4.96
N VAL A 199 -1.62 -0.58 5.74
CA VAL A 199 -1.42 -0.81 7.16
C VAL A 199 -1.51 -2.31 7.44
N SER A 200 -0.52 -2.85 8.11
CA SER A 200 -0.44 -4.29 8.44
C SER A 200 -0.07 -4.52 9.89
#